data_e6399528cf8b25130b161304886f1aae
#
_entry.id   e6399528cf8b25130b161304886f1aae
#
_cell.length_a   1.000
_cell.length_b   1.000
_cell.length_c   1.000
_cell.angle_alpha   90.00
_cell.angle_beta   90.00
_cell.angle_gamma   90.00
#
_symmetry.space_group_name_H-M   'P 1'
#
loop_
_entity.id
_entity.type
_entity.pdbx_description
1 polymer ?
#
loop_
_entity_poly.entity_id
_entity_poly.type
_entity_poly.pdbx_seq_one_letter_code
_entity_poly.pdbx_strand_id
1 'polypeptide(L)'
;AFSTGTSWGTFGILIPIVTDVFPADSQLLIIGVSACLAGAVMGDHCSPISDTTIMASAGAQCHHVDHVSTQLPYALTVGGCCVIAYLVAGFTKNVFLTMAAGVILLFAVLSFIRYRQGHK
;
A
#
# COMPACT_ATOMS: atom_id res chain seq x y z
N ALA A 1 -6.60 -6.35 -6.52
CA ALA A 1 -6.89 -4.95 -6.90
C ALA A 1 -6.24 -4.54 -8.21
N PHE A 2 -4.99 -4.92 -8.46
CA PHE A 2 -4.28 -4.57 -9.70
C PHE A 2 -5.03 -5.02 -10.97
N SER A 3 -5.46 -6.26 -11.01
CA SER A 3 -6.16 -6.84 -12.18
C SER A 3 -7.64 -6.45 -12.28
N THR A 4 -8.27 -6.14 -11.16
CA THR A 4 -9.68 -5.75 -11.10
C THR A 4 -9.90 -4.25 -11.27
N GLY A 5 -8.88 -3.44 -11.04
CA GLY A 5 -8.94 -1.99 -11.09
C GLY A 5 -9.79 -1.35 -10.00
N THR A 6 -10.09 -2.09 -8.92
CA THR A 6 -10.87 -1.60 -7.79
C THR A 6 -10.36 -2.12 -6.46
N SER A 7 -10.21 -1.23 -5.49
CA SER A 7 -9.91 -1.58 -4.11
C SER A 7 -11.14 -2.13 -3.37
N TRP A 8 -12.31 -1.58 -3.61
CA TRP A 8 -13.56 -1.97 -2.96
C TRP A 8 -13.97 -3.40 -3.26
N GLY A 9 -13.88 -3.82 -4.53
CA GLY A 9 -14.16 -5.20 -4.93
C GLY A 9 -13.17 -6.18 -4.30
N THR A 10 -11.92 -5.79 -4.16
CA THR A 10 -10.89 -6.57 -3.47
C THR A 10 -11.17 -6.68 -1.98
N PHE A 11 -11.61 -5.62 -1.31
CA PHE A 11 -12.05 -5.67 0.09
C PHE A 11 -13.18 -6.68 0.30
N GLY A 12 -14.17 -6.65 -0.58
CA GLY A 12 -15.33 -7.55 -0.50
C GLY A 12 -14.96 -9.03 -0.59
N ILE A 13 -13.84 -9.36 -1.23
CA ILE A 13 -13.34 -10.73 -1.34
C ILE A 13 -12.42 -11.10 -0.17
N LEU A 14 -11.49 -10.21 0.18
CA LEU A 14 -10.42 -10.53 1.13
C LEU A 14 -10.83 -10.41 2.59
N ILE A 15 -11.69 -9.45 2.95
CA ILE A 15 -12.09 -9.25 4.35
C ILE A 15 -12.80 -10.47 4.93
N PRO A 16 -13.76 -11.12 4.25
CA PRO A 16 -14.37 -12.36 4.75
C PRO A 16 -13.35 -13.48 4.98
N ILE A 17 -12.37 -13.62 4.09
CA ILE A 17 -11.30 -14.62 4.23
C ILE A 17 -10.48 -14.36 5.51
N VAL A 18 -10.10 -13.10 5.75
CA VAL A 18 -9.33 -12.73 6.94
C VAL A 18 -10.13 -12.96 8.23
N THR A 19 -11.42 -12.64 8.22
CA THR A 19 -12.29 -12.84 9.39
C THR A 19 -12.51 -14.33 9.70
N ASP A 20 -12.45 -15.20 8.70
CA ASP A 20 -12.53 -16.64 8.89
C ASP A 20 -11.22 -17.26 9.40
N VAL A 21 -10.07 -16.69 8.99
CA VAL A 21 -8.74 -17.19 9.37
C VAL A 21 -8.36 -16.80 10.80
N PHE A 22 -8.67 -15.56 11.21
CA PHE A 22 -8.29 -15.05 12.53
C PHE A 22 -9.45 -15.04 13.51
N PRO A 23 -9.24 -15.44 14.79
CA PRO A 23 -10.25 -15.34 15.82
C PRO A 23 -10.73 -13.92 16.05
N ALA A 24 -12.03 -13.73 16.32
CA ALA A 24 -12.63 -12.41 16.52
C ALA A 24 -12.01 -11.58 17.66
N ASP A 25 -11.47 -12.24 18.69
CA ASP A 25 -10.85 -11.60 19.86
C ASP A 25 -9.34 -11.35 19.68
N SER A 26 -8.78 -11.65 18.51
CA SER A 26 -7.35 -11.51 18.25
C SER A 26 -6.99 -10.10 17.76
N GLN A 27 -5.93 -9.53 18.31
CA GLN A 27 -5.31 -8.31 17.75
C GLN A 27 -4.79 -8.55 16.32
N LEU A 28 -4.47 -9.79 15.97
CA LEU A 28 -4.06 -10.18 14.62
C LEU A 28 -5.17 -10.00 13.59
N LEU A 29 -6.43 -10.10 13.98
CA LEU A 29 -7.56 -9.83 13.10
C LEU A 29 -7.53 -8.38 12.60
N ILE A 30 -7.34 -7.42 13.49
CA ILE A 30 -7.26 -5.99 13.14
C ILE A 30 -6.07 -5.73 12.22
N ILE A 31 -4.92 -6.31 12.53
CA ILE A 31 -3.71 -6.21 11.70
C ILE A 31 -3.95 -6.85 10.32
N GLY A 32 -4.59 -8.00 10.27
CA GLY A 32 -4.93 -8.70 9.02
C GLY A 32 -5.87 -7.90 8.13
N VAL A 33 -6.94 -7.35 8.70
CA VAL A 33 -7.89 -6.48 7.97
C VAL A 33 -7.17 -5.22 7.47
N SER A 34 -6.38 -4.59 8.32
CA SER A 34 -5.58 -3.42 7.95
C SER A 34 -4.61 -3.71 6.80
N ALA A 35 -3.94 -4.85 6.83
CA ALA A 35 -3.04 -5.29 5.76
C ALA A 35 -3.78 -5.52 4.44
N CYS A 36 -4.97 -6.12 4.48
CA CYS A 36 -5.82 -6.30 3.30
C CYS A 36 -6.25 -4.97 2.70
N LEU A 37 -6.67 -4.01 3.52
CA LEU A 37 -7.05 -2.68 3.07
C LEU A 37 -5.87 -1.96 2.41
N ALA A 38 -4.73 -1.96 3.05
CA ALA A 38 -3.52 -1.32 2.54
C ALA A 38 -3.05 -1.97 1.22
N GLY A 39 -3.04 -3.29 1.15
CA GLY A 39 -2.64 -4.02 -0.05
C GLY A 39 -3.58 -3.80 -1.23
N ALA A 40 -4.88 -3.72 -0.97
CA ALA A 40 -5.88 -3.44 -2.00
C ALA A 40 -5.74 -2.01 -2.54
N VAL A 41 -5.51 -1.02 -1.68
CA VAL A 41 -5.26 0.37 -2.09
C VAL A 41 -3.96 0.48 -2.88
N MET A 42 -2.89 -0.18 -2.44
CA MET A 42 -1.63 -0.22 -3.18
C MET A 42 -1.81 -0.82 -4.57
N GLY A 43 -2.48 -1.96 -4.68
CA GLY A 43 -2.76 -2.61 -5.96
C GLY A 43 -3.60 -1.74 -6.90
N ASP A 44 -4.56 -1.02 -6.35
CA ASP A 44 -5.37 -0.06 -7.10
C ASP A 44 -4.51 1.09 -7.67
N HIS A 45 -3.63 1.67 -6.85
CA HIS A 45 -2.70 2.72 -7.29
C HIS A 45 -1.68 2.26 -8.34
N CYS A 46 -1.34 0.99 -8.36
CA CYS A 46 -0.47 0.40 -9.38
C CYS A 46 -1.21 0.07 -10.68
N SER A 47 -2.53 -0.02 -10.65
CA SER A 47 -3.34 -0.50 -11.75
C SER A 47 -3.57 0.58 -12.82
N PRO A 48 -3.26 0.28 -14.10
CA PRO A 48 -3.59 1.19 -15.20
C PRO A 48 -5.08 1.24 -15.53
N ILE A 49 -5.86 0.27 -15.06
CA ILE A 49 -7.32 0.20 -15.31
C ILE A 49 -8.15 0.69 -14.11
N SER A 50 -7.51 1.20 -13.07
CA SER A 50 -8.19 1.74 -11.90
C SER A 50 -8.92 3.05 -12.23
N ASP A 51 -10.14 3.17 -11.71
CA ASP A 51 -10.95 4.39 -11.81
C ASP A 51 -10.18 5.61 -11.28
N THR A 52 -9.51 5.46 -10.14
CA THR A 52 -8.75 6.55 -9.51
C THR A 52 -7.58 7.00 -10.37
N THR A 53 -6.87 6.07 -10.99
CA THR A 53 -5.75 6.35 -11.90
C THR A 53 -6.22 7.03 -13.17
N ILE A 54 -7.34 6.56 -13.74
CA ILE A 54 -7.95 7.15 -14.95
C ILE A 54 -8.42 8.57 -14.66
N MET A 55 -9.15 8.79 -13.57
CA MET A 55 -9.64 10.11 -13.20
C MET A 55 -8.51 11.08 -12.85
N ALA A 56 -7.46 10.61 -12.17
CA ALA A 56 -6.30 11.42 -11.82
C ALA A 56 -5.56 11.90 -13.07
N SER A 57 -5.31 11.02 -14.03
CA SER A 57 -4.64 11.39 -15.29
C SER A 57 -5.48 12.35 -16.13
N ALA A 58 -6.79 12.14 -16.19
CA ALA A 58 -7.72 13.03 -16.88
C ALA A 58 -7.80 14.41 -16.21
N GLY A 59 -7.88 14.45 -14.88
CA GLY A 59 -7.91 15.70 -14.12
C GLY A 59 -6.62 16.51 -14.24
N ALA A 60 -5.47 15.84 -14.31
CA ALA A 60 -4.18 16.46 -14.51
C ALA A 60 -3.86 16.78 -15.98
N GLN A 61 -4.73 16.37 -16.91
CA GLN A 61 -4.56 16.56 -18.36
C GLN A 61 -3.22 16.00 -18.87
N CYS A 62 -2.77 14.87 -18.32
CA CYS A 62 -1.58 14.16 -18.75
C CYS A 62 -1.93 12.84 -19.43
N HIS A 63 -0.97 12.29 -20.18
CA HIS A 63 -1.16 10.97 -20.79
C HIS A 63 -1.27 9.90 -19.70
N HIS A 64 -2.29 9.05 -19.81
CA HIS A 64 -2.58 8.02 -18.82
C HIS A 64 -1.40 7.06 -18.58
N VAL A 65 -0.74 6.63 -19.65
CA VAL A 65 0.44 5.74 -19.56
C VAL A 65 1.60 6.40 -18.83
N ASP A 66 1.84 7.69 -19.08
CA ASP A 66 2.89 8.44 -18.40
C ASP A 66 2.60 8.60 -16.91
N HIS A 67 1.33 8.84 -16.55
CA HIS A 67 0.91 8.89 -15.17
C HIS A 67 1.16 7.55 -14.46
N VAL A 68 0.76 6.43 -15.06
CA VAL A 68 0.96 5.09 -14.51
C VAL A 68 2.45 4.78 -14.35
N SER A 69 3.25 5.03 -15.37
CA SER A 69 4.69 4.71 -15.34
C SER A 69 5.47 5.57 -14.34
N THR A 70 5.06 6.80 -14.10
CA THR A 70 5.68 7.67 -13.09
C THR A 70 5.21 7.39 -11.68
N GLN A 71 3.97 6.95 -11.51
CA GLN A 71 3.40 6.60 -10.19
C GLN A 71 3.90 5.26 -9.67
N LEU A 72 4.13 4.30 -10.56
CA LEU A 72 4.47 2.92 -10.20
C LEU A 72 5.70 2.79 -9.29
N PRO A 73 6.85 3.46 -9.54
CA PRO A 73 7.99 3.40 -8.64
C PRO A 73 7.69 3.89 -7.22
N TYR A 74 6.89 4.95 -7.08
CA TYR A 74 6.49 5.48 -5.78
C TYR A 74 5.58 4.50 -5.04
N ALA A 75 4.58 3.94 -5.72
CA ALA A 75 3.67 2.97 -5.16
C ALA A 75 4.41 1.70 -4.70
N LEU A 76 5.34 1.19 -5.49
CA LEU A 76 6.15 0.02 -5.13
C LEU A 76 7.08 0.30 -3.95
N THR A 77 7.68 1.48 -3.86
CA THR A 77 8.54 1.89 -2.74
C THR A 77 7.74 1.94 -1.44
N VAL A 78 6.61 2.61 -1.44
CA VAL A 78 5.71 2.69 -0.27
C VAL A 78 5.17 1.32 0.10
N GLY A 79 4.78 0.52 -0.89
CA GLY A 79 4.31 -0.85 -0.68
C GLY A 79 5.36 -1.74 -0.01
N GLY A 80 6.62 -1.65 -0.42
CA GLY A 80 7.73 -2.34 0.24
C GLY A 80 7.91 -1.92 1.69
N CYS A 81 7.83 -0.61 1.98
CA CYS A 81 7.86 -0.10 3.34
C CYS A 81 6.68 -0.63 4.18
N CYS A 82 5.49 -0.69 3.61
CA CYS A 82 4.30 -1.23 4.27
C CYS A 82 4.44 -2.72 4.59
N VAL A 83 4.99 -3.52 3.70
CA VAL A 83 5.24 -4.96 3.95
C VAL A 83 6.13 -5.15 5.17
N ILE A 84 7.22 -4.40 5.27
CA ILE A 84 8.13 -4.46 6.42
C ILE A 84 7.42 -3.99 7.69
N ALA A 85 6.65 -2.90 7.62
CA ALA A 85 5.88 -2.37 8.75
C ALA A 85 4.85 -3.39 9.26
N TYR A 86 4.15 -4.10 8.37
CA TYR A 86 3.19 -5.14 8.75
C TYR A 86 3.87 -6.39 9.33
N LEU A 87 5.06 -6.75 8.88
CA LEU A 87 5.85 -7.81 9.50
C LEU A 87 6.21 -7.43 10.94
N VAL A 88 6.65 -6.21 11.18
CA VAL A 88 6.92 -5.70 12.52
C VAL A 88 5.65 -5.69 13.37
N ALA A 89 4.51 -5.27 12.82
CA ALA A 89 3.21 -5.28 13.50
C ALA A 89 2.80 -6.68 13.95
N GLY A 90 3.01 -7.68 13.10
CA GLY A 90 2.72 -9.08 13.42
C GLY A 90 3.56 -9.62 14.58
N PHE A 91 4.81 -9.19 14.70
CA PHE A 91 5.69 -9.60 15.78
C PHE A 91 5.45 -8.85 17.09
N THR A 92 5.30 -7.55 17.04
CA THR A 92 5.21 -6.70 18.26
C THR A 92 3.78 -6.50 18.75
N LYS A 93 2.78 -6.62 17.89
CA LYS A 93 1.35 -6.38 18.19
C LYS A 93 1.07 -5.03 18.86
N ASN A 94 1.94 -4.04 18.64
CA ASN A 94 1.81 -2.70 19.18
C ASN A 94 1.62 -1.68 18.04
N VAL A 95 0.46 -1.01 18.04
CA VAL A 95 0.09 -0.05 16.98
C VAL A 95 1.04 1.14 16.96
N PHE A 96 1.37 1.70 18.11
CA PHE A 96 2.25 2.86 18.20
C PHE A 96 3.67 2.56 17.71
N LEU A 97 4.20 1.42 18.09
CA LEU A 97 5.53 0.98 17.65
C LEU A 97 5.56 0.72 16.15
N THR A 98 4.50 0.12 15.61
CA THR A 98 4.35 -0.13 14.17
C THR A 98 4.28 1.16 13.36
N MET A 99 3.49 2.13 13.81
CA MET A 99 3.40 3.43 13.15
C MET A 99 4.75 4.16 13.17
N ALA A 100 5.42 4.18 14.32
CA ALA A 100 6.74 4.79 14.44
C ALA A 100 7.76 4.12 13.51
N ALA A 101 7.79 2.78 13.49
CA ALA A 101 8.68 2.02 12.61
C ALA A 101 8.39 2.29 11.13
N GLY A 102 7.12 2.33 10.73
CA GLY A 102 6.71 2.63 9.36
C GLY A 102 7.11 4.02 8.91
N VAL A 103 6.89 5.03 9.73
CA VAL A 103 7.27 6.42 9.45
C VAL A 103 8.80 6.55 9.34
N ILE A 104 9.54 6.00 10.29
CA ILE A 104 11.01 6.04 10.28
C ILE A 104 11.55 5.34 9.02
N LEU A 105 11.03 4.17 8.68
CA LEU A 105 11.43 3.41 7.50
C LEU A 105 11.17 4.19 6.22
N LEU A 106 9.98 4.83 6.11
CA LEU A 106 9.63 5.63 4.95
C LEU A 106 10.59 6.81 4.77
N PHE A 107 10.86 7.56 5.83
CA PHE A 107 11.82 8.66 5.78
C PHE A 107 13.23 8.19 5.46
N ALA A 108 13.68 7.07 6.01
CA ALA A 108 14.98 6.49 5.71
C ALA A 108 15.11 6.12 4.22
N VAL A 109 14.11 5.45 3.64
CA VAL A 109 14.10 5.07 2.23
C VAL A 109 14.07 6.30 1.31
N LEU A 110 13.24 7.29 1.61
CA LEU A 110 13.16 8.52 0.83
C LEU A 110 14.47 9.33 0.89
N SER A 111 15.09 9.41 2.07
CA SER A 111 16.40 10.06 2.23
C SER A 111 17.49 9.34 1.45
N PHE A 112 17.48 8.02 1.46
CA PHE A 112 18.42 7.20 0.69
C PHE A 112 18.27 7.42 -0.82
N ILE A 113 17.02 7.44 -1.32
CA ILE A 113 16.73 7.70 -2.74
C ILE A 113 17.20 9.10 -3.14
N ARG A 114 16.88 10.10 -2.31
CA ARG A 114 17.33 11.50 -2.53
C ARG A 114 18.85 11.62 -2.56
N TYR A 115 19.54 10.92 -1.64
CA TYR A 115 21.00 10.92 -1.61
C TYR A 115 21.60 10.33 -2.90
N ARG A 116 21.05 9.22 -3.39
CA ARG A 116 21.49 8.61 -4.66
C ARG A 116 21.25 9.49 -5.89
N GLN A 117 20.14 10.23 -5.91
CA GLN A 117 19.82 11.14 -7.01
C GLN A 117 20.69 12.40 -7.00
N GLY A 118 21.10 12.87 -5.84
CA GLY A 118 21.97 14.03 -5.69
C GLY A 118 23.43 13.80 -6.11
N HIS A 119 23.82 12.53 -6.31
CA HIS A 119 25.17 12.15 -6.76
C HIS A 119 25.26 11.74 -8.24
N LYS A 120 24.17 11.94 -9.00
CA LYS A 120 24.17 11.84 -10.47
C LYS A 120 24.13 13.22 -11.07
#